data_275913ad384e5e5e47a056341df07e1a
#
_entry.id   275913ad384e5e5e47a056341df07e1a
#
_cell.length_a   1.000
_cell.length_b   1.000
_cell.length_c   1.000
_cell.angle_alpha   90.00
_cell.angle_beta   90.00
_cell.angle_gamma   90.00
#
_symmetry.space_group_name_H-M   'P 1'
#
loop_
_entity.id
_entity.type
_entity.pdbx_description
1 polymer ?
#
loop_
_entity_poly.entity_id
_entity_poly.type
_entity_poly.pdbx_seq_one_letter_code
_entity_poly.pdbx_strand_id
1 'polypeptide(L)'
;MLAFSGYRRSPPALKQIRPGMGANRSAVRRLEERCENAGIRMTDLRRVLLHGVLEVEPHATAVEIWKALSIMTNGHAPSQGSIPRNLNLLVAHDVLLRDVTPNRLWRYSVAPEPKVLPSVLFVEVGTGRKIPCHAPEVVILLRRVAAEHGLAVQGASITVISSIKHDMEAR
;
A
#
# COMPACT_ATOMS: atom_id res chain seq x y z
N MET A 1 28.55 -29.38 -25.47
CA MET A 1 27.23 -29.42 -24.83
C MET A 1 27.41 -29.09 -23.36
N LEU A 2 27.36 -27.82 -22.96
CA LEU A 2 27.58 -27.37 -21.59
C LEU A 2 26.20 -27.20 -20.97
N ALA A 3 25.86 -28.11 -20.04
CA ALA A 3 24.64 -28.03 -19.26
C ALA A 3 24.72 -26.83 -18.30
N PHE A 4 23.97 -25.77 -18.58
CA PHE A 4 23.69 -24.71 -17.60
C PHE A 4 22.82 -25.30 -16.50
N SER A 5 23.47 -25.77 -15.43
CA SER A 5 22.80 -26.11 -14.18
C SER A 5 22.31 -24.79 -13.56
N GLY A 6 21.09 -24.42 -13.89
CA GLY A 6 20.41 -23.31 -13.28
C GLY A 6 20.17 -23.57 -11.80
N TYR A 7 21.03 -23.07 -10.96
CA TYR A 7 20.83 -23.01 -9.50
C TYR A 7 19.56 -22.23 -9.21
N ARG A 8 18.43 -22.93 -9.12
CA ARG A 8 17.19 -22.36 -8.56
C ARG A 8 17.46 -22.17 -7.06
N ARG A 9 17.97 -20.99 -6.70
CA ARG A 9 18.01 -20.59 -5.30
C ARG A 9 16.59 -20.62 -4.77
N SER A 10 16.35 -21.39 -3.72
CA SER A 10 15.08 -21.39 -3.00
C SER A 10 14.75 -19.95 -2.59
N PRO A 11 13.48 -19.54 -2.66
CA PRO A 11 13.10 -18.20 -2.20
C PRO A 11 13.47 -18.03 -0.73
N PRO A 12 13.96 -16.84 -0.33
CA PRO A 12 14.31 -16.59 1.05
C PRO A 12 13.07 -16.72 1.93
N ALA A 13 13.21 -17.42 3.04
CA ALA A 13 12.16 -17.54 4.05
C ALA A 13 12.40 -16.55 5.20
N LEU A 14 11.35 -16.18 5.93
CA LEU A 14 11.46 -15.34 7.14
C LEU A 14 12.47 -15.86 8.16
N LYS A 15 12.63 -17.18 8.23
CA LYS A 15 13.62 -17.86 9.11
C LYS A 15 15.07 -17.52 8.76
N GLN A 16 15.33 -16.99 7.56
CA GLN A 16 16.66 -16.61 7.09
C GLN A 16 17.02 -15.17 7.45
N ILE A 17 16.08 -14.36 7.98
CA ILE A 17 16.39 -13.03 8.49
C ILE A 17 17.21 -13.17 9.76
N ARG A 18 18.35 -12.49 9.80
CA ARG A 18 19.24 -12.50 10.96
C ARG A 18 18.51 -11.99 12.21
N PRO A 19 18.74 -12.61 13.38
CA PRO A 19 18.23 -12.07 14.64
C PRO A 19 18.69 -10.61 14.85
N GLY A 20 17.78 -9.74 15.24
CA GLY A 20 18.05 -8.31 15.44
C GLY A 20 18.07 -7.47 14.16
N MET A 21 17.99 -8.09 12.98
CA MET A 21 17.80 -7.41 11.70
C MET A 21 16.37 -7.63 11.22
N GLY A 22 15.84 -6.62 10.60
CA GLY A 22 14.49 -6.62 10.08
C GLY A 22 13.63 -5.56 10.72
N ALA A 23 12.69 -5.08 9.94
CA ALA A 23 11.80 -4.00 10.35
C ALA A 23 10.95 -4.39 11.56
N ASN A 24 10.43 -3.37 12.22
CA ASN A 24 9.53 -3.52 13.36
C ASN A 24 8.37 -4.48 13.03
N ARG A 25 8.19 -5.51 13.84
CA ARG A 25 7.17 -6.55 13.64
C ARG A 25 5.76 -5.98 13.51
N SER A 26 5.42 -4.94 14.26
CA SER A 26 4.10 -4.32 14.18
C SER A 26 3.88 -3.59 12.85
N ALA A 27 4.92 -2.96 12.28
CA ALA A 27 4.85 -2.32 10.98
C ALA A 27 4.72 -3.36 9.85
N VAL A 28 5.49 -4.44 9.91
CA VAL A 28 5.39 -5.55 8.94
C VAL A 28 3.99 -6.16 8.97
N ARG A 29 3.47 -6.48 10.16
CA ARG A 29 2.14 -7.06 10.33
C ARG A 29 1.05 -6.16 9.73
N ARG A 30 1.09 -4.85 9.98
CA ARG A 30 0.13 -3.91 9.34
C ARG A 30 0.18 -3.96 7.82
N LEU A 31 1.38 -4.06 7.23
CA LEU A 31 1.51 -4.21 5.77
C LEU A 31 1.02 -5.57 5.27
N GLU A 32 1.25 -6.65 6.02
CA GLU A 32 0.69 -7.97 5.70
C GLU A 32 -0.84 -7.94 5.70
N GLU A 33 -1.45 -7.38 6.73
CA GLU A 33 -2.90 -7.18 6.83
C GLU A 33 -3.45 -6.34 5.66
N ARG A 34 -2.73 -5.28 5.25
CA ARG A 34 -3.11 -4.49 4.05
C ARG A 34 -3.03 -5.32 2.77
N CYS A 35 -1.99 -6.13 2.62
CA CYS A 35 -1.85 -7.03 1.47
C CYS A 35 -3.02 -8.03 1.41
N GLU A 36 -3.35 -8.66 2.54
CA GLU A 36 -4.44 -9.63 2.63
C GLU A 36 -5.79 -8.98 2.32
N ASN A 37 -6.07 -7.81 2.89
CA ASN A 37 -7.29 -7.03 2.61
C ASN A 37 -7.38 -6.58 1.13
N ALA A 38 -6.24 -6.38 0.47
CA ALA A 38 -6.17 -6.09 -0.96
C ALA A 38 -6.23 -7.34 -1.85
N GLY A 39 -6.44 -8.54 -1.28
CA GLY A 39 -6.51 -9.80 -2.01
C GLY A 39 -5.14 -10.34 -2.46
N ILE A 40 -4.05 -9.82 -1.93
CA ILE A 40 -2.71 -10.29 -2.26
C ILE A 40 -2.38 -11.54 -1.42
N ARG A 41 -2.19 -12.67 -2.08
CA ARG A 41 -1.71 -13.88 -1.40
C ARG A 41 -0.30 -13.65 -0.86
N MET A 42 -0.12 -13.76 0.46
CA MET A 42 1.17 -13.62 1.08
C MET A 42 2.03 -14.87 0.88
N THR A 43 3.26 -14.66 0.39
CA THR A 43 4.31 -15.69 0.25
C THR A 43 5.51 -15.28 1.10
N ASP A 44 6.39 -16.24 1.44
CA ASP A 44 7.59 -15.94 2.21
C ASP A 44 8.45 -14.86 1.54
N LEU A 45 8.55 -14.90 0.21
CA LEU A 45 9.24 -13.86 -0.56
C LEU A 45 8.63 -12.48 -0.32
N ARG A 46 7.30 -12.36 -0.35
CA ARG A 46 6.62 -11.07 -0.14
C ARG A 46 6.78 -10.59 1.30
N ARG A 47 6.69 -11.49 2.29
CA ARG A 47 6.95 -11.15 3.69
C ARG A 47 8.36 -10.61 3.89
N VAL A 48 9.37 -11.31 3.37
CA VAL A 48 10.76 -10.84 3.43
C VAL A 48 10.93 -9.50 2.71
N LEU A 49 10.25 -9.31 1.57
CA LEU A 49 10.29 -8.05 0.82
C LEU A 49 9.72 -6.87 1.62
N LEU A 50 8.63 -7.06 2.38
CA LEU A 50 8.10 -6.02 3.26
C LEU A 50 9.12 -5.58 4.32
N HIS A 51 9.88 -6.53 4.89
CA HIS A 51 10.98 -6.18 5.79
C HIS A 51 12.03 -5.31 5.08
N GLY A 52 12.44 -5.68 3.85
CA GLY A 52 13.43 -4.92 3.09
C GLY A 52 12.96 -3.53 2.71
N VAL A 53 11.68 -3.35 2.38
CA VAL A 53 11.09 -2.05 2.09
C VAL A 53 11.13 -1.17 3.34
N LEU A 54 10.67 -1.66 4.49
CA LEU A 54 10.63 -0.91 5.74
C LEU A 54 12.02 -0.57 6.29
N GLU A 55 13.04 -1.39 5.97
CA GLU A 55 14.42 -1.16 6.44
C GLU A 55 15.08 0.03 5.74
N VAL A 56 14.76 0.26 4.46
CA VAL A 56 15.40 1.32 3.64
C VAL A 56 14.51 2.53 3.39
N GLU A 57 13.34 2.63 4.04
CA GLU A 57 12.49 3.80 3.92
C GLU A 57 13.19 5.11 4.35
N PRO A 58 12.78 6.26 3.80
CA PRO A 58 11.78 6.48 2.76
C PRO A 58 12.39 6.51 1.35
N HIS A 59 11.60 6.08 0.35
CA HIS A 59 11.91 6.25 -1.08
C HIS A 59 13.12 5.45 -1.60
N ALA A 60 13.11 4.14 -1.41
CA ALA A 60 14.16 3.24 -1.88
C ALA A 60 13.96 2.74 -3.32
N THR A 61 15.05 2.54 -4.03
CA THR A 61 15.05 1.84 -5.33
C THR A 61 14.97 0.32 -5.12
N ALA A 62 14.55 -0.41 -6.14
CA ALA A 62 14.53 -1.87 -6.10
C ALA A 62 15.91 -2.49 -5.79
N VAL A 63 16.98 -1.82 -6.23
CA VAL A 63 18.37 -2.26 -5.97
C VAL A 63 18.75 -2.05 -4.50
N GLU A 64 18.38 -0.93 -3.90
CA GLU A 64 18.63 -0.64 -2.49
C GLU A 64 17.86 -1.65 -1.60
N ILE A 65 16.60 -1.91 -1.92
CA ILE A 65 15.80 -2.92 -1.24
C ILE A 65 16.44 -4.31 -1.36
N TRP A 66 16.89 -4.68 -2.55
CA TRP A 66 17.58 -5.95 -2.76
C TRP A 66 18.88 -6.06 -1.94
N LYS A 67 19.69 -4.99 -1.88
CA LYS A 67 20.91 -4.95 -1.06
C LYS A 67 20.60 -5.14 0.42
N ALA A 68 19.58 -4.45 0.94
CA ALA A 68 19.14 -4.62 2.32
C ALA A 68 18.72 -6.06 2.60
N LEU A 69 17.94 -6.66 1.71
CA LEU A 69 17.54 -8.07 1.82
C LEU A 69 18.74 -9.00 1.80
N SER A 70 19.75 -8.73 0.97
CA SER A 70 20.97 -9.54 0.92
C SER A 70 21.72 -9.51 2.25
N ILE A 71 21.81 -8.35 2.88
CA ILE A 71 22.42 -8.17 4.21
C ILE A 71 21.60 -8.91 5.28
N MET A 72 20.28 -8.71 5.29
CA MET A 72 19.36 -9.29 6.28
C MET A 72 19.33 -10.80 6.24
N THR A 73 19.45 -11.38 5.04
CA THR A 73 19.35 -12.82 4.82
C THR A 73 20.71 -13.52 4.63
N ASN A 74 21.79 -12.86 5.01
CA ASN A 74 23.16 -13.40 4.90
C ASN A 74 23.51 -13.91 3.48
N GLY A 75 23.17 -13.14 2.47
CA GLY A 75 23.44 -13.46 1.07
C GLY A 75 22.37 -14.36 0.39
N HIS A 76 21.34 -14.79 1.13
CA HIS A 76 20.21 -15.57 0.58
C HIS A 76 19.09 -14.66 0.02
N ALA A 77 19.45 -13.52 -0.54
CA ALA A 77 18.48 -12.61 -1.13
C ALA A 77 17.73 -13.26 -2.31
N PRO A 78 16.49 -12.83 -2.57
CA PRO A 78 15.77 -13.24 -3.76
C PRO A 78 16.51 -12.82 -5.03
N SER A 79 16.17 -13.43 -6.17
CA SER A 79 16.72 -13.01 -7.46
C SER A 79 16.36 -11.55 -7.73
N GLN A 80 17.31 -10.77 -8.26
CA GLN A 80 17.08 -9.36 -8.57
C GLN A 80 15.84 -9.14 -9.46
N GLY A 81 15.59 -10.05 -10.42
CA GLY A 81 14.42 -9.94 -11.31
C GLY A 81 13.07 -10.19 -10.63
N SER A 82 13.04 -10.85 -9.45
CA SER A 82 11.81 -11.07 -8.71
C SER A 82 11.37 -9.84 -7.90
N ILE A 83 12.31 -8.97 -7.52
CA ILE A 83 12.03 -7.78 -6.70
C ILE A 83 11.11 -6.80 -7.41
N PRO A 84 11.43 -6.27 -8.61
CA PRO A 84 10.57 -5.31 -9.29
C PRO A 84 9.15 -5.84 -9.55
N ARG A 85 9.04 -7.14 -9.90
CA ARG A 85 7.75 -7.76 -10.14
C ARG A 85 6.85 -7.74 -8.89
N ASN A 86 7.41 -8.08 -7.73
CA ASN A 86 6.65 -8.07 -6.48
C ASN A 86 6.39 -6.64 -5.98
N LEU A 87 7.34 -5.72 -6.13
CA LEU A 87 7.12 -4.30 -5.82
C LEU A 87 5.99 -3.71 -6.67
N ASN A 88 5.98 -3.97 -7.98
CA ASN A 88 4.92 -3.51 -8.87
C ASN A 88 3.55 -4.11 -8.52
N LEU A 89 3.50 -5.37 -8.08
CA LEU A 89 2.27 -5.95 -7.56
C LEU A 89 1.76 -5.18 -6.33
N LEU A 90 2.64 -4.87 -5.38
CA LEU A 90 2.27 -4.11 -4.17
C LEU A 90 1.84 -2.67 -4.51
N VAL A 91 2.42 -2.06 -5.54
CA VAL A 91 1.99 -0.74 -6.05
C VAL A 91 0.61 -0.83 -6.72
N ALA A 92 0.37 -1.86 -7.53
CA ALA A 92 -0.92 -2.06 -8.19
C ALA A 92 -2.10 -2.24 -7.21
N HIS A 93 -1.80 -2.63 -5.96
CA HIS A 93 -2.78 -2.81 -4.90
C HIS A 93 -2.69 -1.74 -3.80
N ASP A 94 -2.11 -0.58 -4.09
CA ASP A 94 -2.01 0.57 -3.17
C ASP A 94 -1.35 0.25 -1.80
N VAL A 95 -0.53 -0.79 -1.72
CA VAL A 95 0.28 -1.10 -0.54
C VAL A 95 1.55 -0.27 -0.53
N LEU A 96 2.14 -0.07 -1.71
CA LEU A 96 3.29 0.81 -1.92
C LEU A 96 2.93 1.92 -2.90
N LEU A 97 3.64 3.04 -2.80
CA LEU A 97 3.73 4.08 -3.82
C LEU A 97 4.97 3.89 -4.66
N ARG A 98 4.91 4.37 -5.89
CA ARG A 98 6.04 4.38 -6.80
C ARG A 98 6.18 5.75 -7.43
N ASP A 99 7.34 6.38 -7.23
CA ASP A 99 7.69 7.67 -7.78
C ASP A 99 8.84 7.56 -8.77
N VAL A 100 8.91 8.49 -9.71
CA VAL A 100 10.02 8.61 -10.66
C VAL A 100 10.90 9.78 -10.23
N THR A 101 12.18 9.49 -10.03
CA THR A 101 13.16 10.57 -9.83
C THR A 101 13.50 11.28 -11.14
N PRO A 102 14.08 12.50 -11.09
CA PRO A 102 14.58 13.19 -12.29
C PRO A 102 15.54 12.32 -13.12
N ASN A 103 16.29 11.43 -12.48
CA ASN A 103 17.20 10.48 -13.13
C ASN A 103 16.49 9.23 -13.69
N ARG A 104 15.16 9.27 -13.80
CA ARG A 104 14.32 8.17 -14.30
C ARG A 104 14.44 6.86 -13.50
N LEU A 105 14.84 6.93 -12.24
CA LEU A 105 14.85 5.78 -11.35
C LEU A 105 13.50 5.67 -10.62
N TRP A 106 12.97 4.47 -10.57
CA TRP A 106 11.81 4.15 -9.76
C TRP A 106 12.18 4.04 -8.28
N ARG A 107 11.48 4.79 -7.45
CA ARG A 107 11.57 4.71 -5.99
C ARG A 107 10.25 4.24 -5.40
N TYR A 108 10.35 3.45 -4.36
CA TYR A 108 9.22 2.85 -3.67
C TYR A 108 9.18 3.35 -2.24
N SER A 109 7.99 3.60 -1.74
CA SER A 109 7.72 3.93 -0.36
C SER A 109 6.44 3.24 0.10
N VAL A 110 6.25 3.07 1.39
CA VAL A 110 4.99 2.56 1.92
C VAL A 110 3.90 3.58 1.60
N ALA A 111 2.82 3.12 0.97
CA ALA A 111 1.68 3.98 0.76
C ALA A 111 1.12 4.39 2.13
N PRO A 112 0.77 5.65 2.36
CA PRO A 112 0.13 6.06 3.60
C PRO A 112 -1.02 5.11 3.89
N GLU A 113 -1.21 4.77 5.16
CA GLU A 113 -2.42 4.05 5.53
C GLU A 113 -3.58 4.81 4.90
N PRO A 114 -4.50 4.12 4.20
CA PRO A 114 -5.69 4.81 3.75
C PRO A 114 -6.23 5.45 5.01
N LYS A 115 -6.00 6.76 5.14
CA LYS A 115 -6.71 7.55 6.16
C LYS A 115 -8.12 7.03 6.00
N VAL A 116 -8.67 6.44 7.04
CA VAL A 116 -10.05 5.94 7.10
C VAL A 116 -10.82 6.91 6.22
N LEU A 117 -11.24 6.42 5.04
CA LEU A 117 -11.65 7.29 3.95
C LEU A 117 -12.55 8.32 4.57
N PRO A 118 -12.35 9.61 4.32
CA PRO A 118 -13.04 10.61 5.07
C PRO A 118 -14.49 10.22 5.07
N SER A 119 -14.97 9.87 6.25
CA SER A 119 -16.36 9.70 6.50
C SER A 119 -17.06 10.78 5.70
N VAL A 120 -18.05 10.43 4.89
CA VAL A 120 -18.86 11.41 4.22
C VAL A 120 -19.23 12.46 5.26
N LEU A 121 -18.82 13.70 5.03
CA LEU A 121 -19.11 14.78 5.96
C LEU A 121 -20.40 15.43 5.51
N PHE A 122 -21.45 15.30 6.30
CA PHE A 122 -22.63 16.14 6.14
C PHE A 122 -22.32 17.50 6.76
N VAL A 123 -22.47 18.54 5.98
CA VAL A 123 -22.34 19.92 6.45
C VAL A 123 -23.72 20.54 6.47
N GLU A 124 -24.18 20.88 7.65
CA GLU A 124 -25.44 21.62 7.84
C GLU A 124 -25.23 23.09 7.44
N VAL A 125 -25.94 23.55 6.44
CA VAL A 125 -25.74 24.87 5.81
C VAL A 125 -25.95 26.03 6.79
N GLY A 126 -26.90 25.89 7.71
CA GLY A 126 -27.25 26.98 8.64
C GLY A 126 -26.24 27.16 9.78
N THR A 127 -25.65 26.08 10.26
CA THR A 127 -24.81 26.08 11.47
C THR A 127 -23.32 25.81 11.17
N GLY A 128 -23.01 25.33 9.97
CA GLY A 128 -21.69 24.85 9.61
C GLY A 128 -21.27 23.57 10.36
N ARG A 129 -22.19 22.93 11.07
CA ARG A 129 -21.93 21.71 11.81
C ARG A 129 -21.54 20.58 10.86
N LYS A 130 -20.41 19.92 11.17
CA LYS A 130 -19.89 18.77 10.41
C LYS A 130 -20.24 17.49 11.13
N ILE A 131 -20.99 16.63 10.47
CA ILE A 131 -21.42 15.32 11.00
C ILE A 131 -20.72 14.23 10.19
N PRO A 132 -19.75 13.49 10.76
CA PRO A 132 -19.12 12.39 10.07
C PRO A 132 -20.09 11.23 9.89
N CYS A 133 -20.19 10.71 8.66
CA CYS A 133 -21.00 9.54 8.33
C CYS A 133 -20.11 8.44 7.76
N HIS A 134 -20.25 7.24 8.28
CA HIS A 134 -19.57 6.07 7.73
C HIS A 134 -20.39 5.50 6.58
N ALA A 135 -19.97 5.78 5.34
CA ALA A 135 -20.66 5.35 4.12
C ALA A 135 -19.66 4.71 3.12
N PRO A 136 -19.25 3.46 3.36
CA PRO A 136 -18.27 2.78 2.51
C PRO A 136 -18.75 2.65 1.05
N GLU A 137 -20.05 2.53 0.83
CA GLU A 137 -20.65 2.42 -0.51
C GLU A 137 -20.38 3.67 -1.37
N VAL A 138 -20.44 4.84 -0.76
CA VAL A 138 -20.17 6.12 -1.44
C VAL A 138 -18.71 6.18 -1.88
N VAL A 139 -17.83 5.67 -1.07
CA VAL A 139 -16.39 5.60 -1.38
C VAL A 139 -16.12 4.66 -2.56
N ILE A 140 -16.76 3.48 -2.56
CA ILE A 140 -16.66 2.49 -3.65
C ILE A 140 -17.18 3.11 -4.95
N LEU A 141 -18.31 3.81 -4.89
CA LEU A 141 -18.90 4.49 -6.05
C LEU A 141 -17.95 5.55 -6.62
N LEU A 142 -17.36 6.39 -5.75
CA LEU A 142 -16.44 7.43 -6.18
C LEU A 142 -15.17 6.86 -6.83
N ARG A 143 -14.62 5.79 -6.27
CA ARG A 143 -13.47 5.10 -6.87
C ARG A 143 -13.80 4.57 -8.26
N ARG A 144 -14.99 4.00 -8.44
CA ARG A 144 -15.44 3.50 -9.73
C ARG A 144 -15.53 4.64 -10.75
N VAL A 145 -16.24 5.72 -10.40
CA VAL A 145 -16.40 6.89 -11.28
C VAL A 145 -15.05 7.52 -11.63
N ALA A 146 -14.15 7.64 -10.66
CA ALA A 146 -12.82 8.17 -10.90
C ALA A 146 -12.01 7.27 -11.86
N ALA A 147 -12.08 5.94 -11.69
CA ALA A 147 -11.41 5.00 -12.56
C ALA A 147 -11.91 5.06 -14.00
N GLU A 148 -13.21 5.27 -14.21
CA GLU A 148 -13.82 5.47 -15.53
C GLU A 148 -13.26 6.70 -16.25
N HIS A 149 -12.80 7.71 -15.48
CA HIS A 149 -12.16 8.92 -16.00
C HIS A 149 -10.62 8.87 -15.93
N GLY A 150 -10.02 7.72 -15.68
CA GLY A 150 -8.57 7.57 -15.58
C GLY A 150 -7.95 8.28 -14.37
N LEU A 151 -8.76 8.60 -13.35
CA LEU A 151 -8.32 9.29 -12.14
C LEU A 151 -8.14 8.30 -10.98
N ALA A 152 -7.10 8.50 -10.17
CA ALA A 152 -6.91 7.80 -8.90
C ALA A 152 -7.41 8.68 -7.75
N VAL A 153 -8.35 8.17 -6.96
CA VAL A 153 -8.84 8.88 -5.77
C VAL A 153 -7.91 8.59 -4.60
N GLN A 154 -7.06 9.54 -4.27
CA GLN A 154 -6.19 9.49 -3.07
C GLN A 154 -6.89 10.02 -1.81
N GLY A 155 -7.97 10.74 -1.97
CA GLY A 155 -8.83 11.26 -0.92
C GLY A 155 -9.96 12.05 -1.54
N ALA A 156 -11.20 11.77 -1.11
CA ALA A 156 -12.35 12.55 -1.54
C ALA A 156 -13.04 13.15 -0.32
N SER A 157 -13.31 14.42 -0.39
CA SER A 157 -14.22 15.11 0.56
C SER A 157 -15.54 15.36 -0.17
N ILE A 158 -16.62 14.75 0.31
CA ILE A 158 -17.95 14.99 -0.22
C ILE A 158 -18.68 15.88 0.76
N THR A 159 -19.07 17.06 0.30
CA THR A 159 -19.91 17.95 1.07
C THR A 159 -21.36 17.78 0.58
N VAL A 160 -22.21 17.26 1.44
CA VAL A 160 -23.66 17.20 1.16
C VAL A 160 -24.32 18.39 1.85
N ILE A 161 -24.93 19.23 1.05
CA ILE A 161 -25.69 20.37 1.55
C ILE A 161 -27.14 19.91 1.69
N SER A 162 -27.63 19.76 2.92
CA SER A 162 -29.03 19.51 3.18
C SER A 162 -29.70 20.79 3.68
N SER A 163 -30.80 21.16 3.06
CA SER A 163 -31.72 22.09 3.69
C SER A 163 -32.62 21.31 4.63
N ILE A 164 -32.73 21.74 5.87
CA ILE A 164 -33.73 21.19 6.79
C ILE A 164 -35.09 21.52 6.18
N LYS A 165 -35.85 20.49 5.78
CA LYS A 165 -37.27 20.69 5.59
C LYS A 165 -37.84 20.95 6.98
N HIS A 166 -38.24 22.20 7.20
CA HIS A 166 -39.14 22.50 8.31
C HIS A 166 -40.44 21.77 7.98
N ASP A 167 -40.68 20.63 8.59
CA ASP A 167 -42.02 20.09 8.66
C ASP A 167 -42.85 21.07 9.50
N MET A 168 -43.53 21.94 8.78
CA MET A 168 -44.69 22.61 9.31
C MET A 168 -45.83 21.61 9.39
N GLU A 169 -45.85 20.78 10.43
CA GLU A 169 -47.08 20.20 10.93
C GLU A 169 -47.34 20.74 12.31
N ALA A 170 -47.99 21.91 12.31
CA ALA A 170 -48.82 22.36 13.40
C ALA A 170 -50.24 22.50 12.86
N ARG A 171 -51.07 21.50 13.06
CA ARG A 171 -52.48 21.65 13.48
C ARG A 171 -53.17 20.29 13.52
#